data_3c51816758df914b11199147d45be124
#
_entry.id   3c51816758df914b11199147d45be124
#
_cell.length_a   1.000
_cell.length_b   1.000
_cell.length_c   1.000
_cell.angle_alpha   90.00
_cell.angle_beta   90.00
_cell.angle_gamma   90.00
#
_symmetry.space_group_name_H-M   'P 1'
#
loop_
_entity.id
_entity.type
_entity.pdbx_description
1 polymer ?
#
loop_
_entity_poly.entity_id
_entity_poly.type
_entity_poly.pdbx_seq_one_letter_code
_entity_poly.pdbx_strand_id
1 'polypeptide(L)'
;MYSNDLVCDILIYINNNYKRDISIDYISNYFSYNRFYIMKLFKREIGDSIINYINKLKIYKSIQLLGNDKSILNVSISSGFNSLEYYSEMFKKYIGISPSKYKNLYNLENKEMVINNLNNLRRLFQYVDNYLSRREPKQLPIYRRSIFK
;
A
#
# COMPACT_ATOMS: atom_id res chain seq x y z
N MET A 1 -8.58 -22.69 2.75
CA MET A 1 -9.68 -21.88 3.28
C MET A 1 -9.21 -20.86 4.31
N TYR A 2 -8.43 -21.29 5.30
CA TYR A 2 -7.88 -20.38 6.33
C TYR A 2 -6.81 -19.41 5.82
N SER A 3 -6.06 -19.78 4.79
CA SER A 3 -5.00 -18.95 4.23
C SER A 3 -5.54 -17.66 3.58
N ASN A 4 -6.66 -17.74 2.88
CA ASN A 4 -7.28 -16.58 2.24
C ASN A 4 -7.83 -15.61 3.29
N ASP A 5 -8.38 -16.13 4.38
CA ASP A 5 -8.86 -15.30 5.48
C ASP A 5 -7.73 -14.53 6.16
N LEU A 6 -6.58 -15.17 6.36
CA LEU A 6 -5.41 -14.52 6.94
C LEU A 6 -4.90 -13.39 6.04
N VAL A 7 -4.80 -13.63 4.74
CA VAL A 7 -4.38 -12.58 3.79
C VAL A 7 -5.37 -11.41 3.81
N CYS A 8 -6.67 -11.69 3.82
CA CYS A 8 -7.69 -10.64 3.95
C CYS A 8 -7.50 -9.82 5.23
N ASP A 9 -7.23 -10.47 6.35
CA ASP A 9 -7.02 -9.80 7.62
C ASP A 9 -5.77 -8.93 7.61
N ILE A 10 -4.68 -9.42 7.01
CA ILE A 10 -3.45 -8.65 6.84
C ILE A 10 -3.69 -7.42 5.95
N LEU A 11 -4.40 -7.59 4.83
CA LEU A 11 -4.74 -6.48 3.93
C LEU A 11 -5.57 -5.41 4.64
N ILE A 12 -6.58 -5.83 5.39
CA ILE A 12 -7.44 -4.90 6.14
C ILE A 12 -6.60 -4.15 7.18
N TYR A 13 -5.73 -4.86 7.89
CA TYR A 13 -4.83 -4.24 8.85
C TYR A 13 -3.93 -3.19 8.19
N ILE A 14 -3.29 -3.54 7.07
CA ILE A 14 -2.41 -2.64 6.34
C ILE A 14 -3.19 -1.41 5.83
N ASN A 15 -4.35 -1.62 5.23
CA ASN A 15 -5.15 -0.53 4.66
C ASN A 15 -5.62 0.47 5.73
N ASN A 16 -5.85 -0.02 6.95
CA ASN A 16 -6.28 0.83 8.07
C ASN A 16 -5.10 1.47 8.82
N ASN A 17 -3.87 1.01 8.61
CA ASN A 17 -2.70 1.43 9.39
C ASN A 17 -1.49 1.79 8.53
N TYR A 18 -1.66 2.01 7.23
CA TYR A 18 -0.54 2.20 6.30
C TYR A 18 0.34 3.41 6.64
N LYS A 19 -0.18 4.40 7.36
CA LYS A 19 0.60 5.58 7.76
C LYS A 19 1.58 5.28 8.89
N ARG A 20 1.42 4.15 9.57
CA ARG A 20 2.34 3.71 10.62
C ARG A 20 3.52 2.99 10.01
N ASP A 21 4.58 2.88 10.80
CA ASP A 21 5.74 2.07 10.45
C ASP A 21 5.41 0.59 10.72
N ILE A 22 5.09 -0.15 9.66
CA ILE A 22 4.68 -1.54 9.76
C ILE A 22 5.82 -2.42 9.24
N SER A 23 6.36 -3.27 10.13
CA SER A 23 7.37 -4.27 9.79
C SER A 23 6.73 -5.65 9.62
N ILE A 24 7.45 -6.55 8.94
CA ILE A 24 7.05 -7.95 8.82
C ILE A 24 6.97 -8.60 10.20
N ASP A 25 7.92 -8.30 11.08
CA ASP A 25 7.93 -8.86 12.43
C ASP A 25 6.72 -8.39 13.24
N TYR A 26 6.32 -7.14 13.08
CA TYR A 26 5.11 -6.65 13.73
C TYR A 26 3.87 -7.40 13.26
N ILE A 27 3.72 -7.60 11.94
CA ILE A 27 2.59 -8.35 11.38
C ILE A 27 2.62 -9.80 11.85
N SER A 28 3.79 -10.43 11.82
CA SER A 28 3.98 -11.79 12.29
C SER A 28 3.53 -11.97 13.74
N ASN A 29 3.96 -11.07 14.62
CA ASN A 29 3.58 -11.10 16.03
C ASN A 29 2.09 -10.80 16.23
N TYR A 30 1.57 -9.81 15.50
CA TYR A 30 0.17 -9.40 15.62
C TYR A 30 -0.79 -10.55 15.28
N PHE A 31 -0.50 -11.28 14.19
CA PHE A 31 -1.35 -12.37 13.73
C PHE A 31 -0.94 -13.74 14.27
N SER A 32 0.16 -13.82 15.03
CA SER A 32 0.68 -15.05 15.65
C SER A 32 1.03 -16.12 14.61
N TYR A 33 1.66 -15.74 13.53
CA TYR A 33 2.17 -16.62 12.49
C TYR A 33 3.65 -16.39 12.24
N ASN A 34 4.34 -17.41 11.74
CA ASN A 34 5.74 -17.28 11.34
C ASN A 34 5.88 -16.28 10.20
N ARG A 35 6.92 -15.41 10.28
CA ARG A 35 7.15 -14.35 9.30
C ARG A 35 7.33 -14.90 7.87
N PHE A 36 8.05 -16.00 7.73
CA PHE A 36 8.30 -16.59 6.40
C PHE A 36 7.02 -17.15 5.79
N TYR A 37 6.18 -17.74 6.63
CA TYR A 37 4.87 -18.22 6.19
C TYR A 37 4.00 -17.08 5.67
N ILE A 38 3.91 -15.99 6.44
CA ILE A 38 3.14 -14.80 6.06
C ILE A 38 3.67 -14.18 4.76
N MET A 39 4.99 -14.03 4.65
CA MET A 39 5.61 -13.45 3.45
C MET A 39 5.30 -14.28 2.21
N LYS A 40 5.45 -15.59 2.31
CA LYS A 40 5.21 -16.52 1.20
C LYS A 40 3.73 -16.54 0.82
N LEU A 41 2.86 -16.61 1.81
CA LEU A 41 1.41 -16.64 1.59
C LEU A 41 0.91 -15.36 0.93
N PHE A 42 1.31 -14.21 1.44
CA PHE A 42 0.90 -12.91 0.91
C PHE A 42 1.34 -12.75 -0.55
N LYS A 43 2.61 -13.07 -0.83
CA LYS A 43 3.13 -12.97 -2.21
C LYS A 43 2.40 -13.91 -3.17
N ARG A 44 2.07 -15.12 -2.72
CA ARG A 44 1.31 -16.08 -3.53
C ARG A 44 -0.08 -15.56 -3.88
N GLU A 45 -0.79 -14.99 -2.90
CA GLU A 45 -2.17 -14.58 -3.08
C GLU A 45 -2.30 -13.20 -3.76
N ILE A 46 -1.41 -12.26 -3.44
CA ILE A 46 -1.50 -10.87 -3.92
C ILE A 46 -0.58 -10.61 -5.12
N GLY A 47 0.47 -11.43 -5.28
CA GLY A 47 1.42 -11.27 -6.38
C GLY A 47 2.56 -10.31 -6.09
N ASP A 48 2.66 -9.78 -4.87
CA ASP A 48 3.70 -8.84 -4.46
C ASP A 48 4.08 -9.08 -3.00
N SER A 49 5.26 -8.62 -2.60
CA SER A 49 5.66 -8.67 -1.21
C SER A 49 4.85 -7.70 -0.35
N ILE A 50 4.76 -7.98 0.95
CA ILE A 50 4.06 -7.09 1.89
C ILE A 50 4.68 -5.69 1.88
N ILE A 51 6.01 -5.60 1.90
CA ILE A 51 6.70 -4.30 1.93
C ILE A 51 6.46 -3.52 0.64
N ASN A 52 6.53 -4.17 -0.51
CA ASN A 52 6.22 -3.51 -1.78
C ASN A 52 4.76 -3.06 -1.81
N TYR A 53 3.85 -3.88 -1.33
CA TYR A 53 2.44 -3.53 -1.26
C TYR A 53 2.22 -2.28 -0.39
N ILE A 54 2.84 -2.24 0.79
CA ILE A 54 2.72 -1.09 1.70
C ILE A 54 3.26 0.17 1.03
N ASN A 55 4.44 0.10 0.40
CA ASN A 55 5.04 1.24 -0.29
C ASN A 55 4.17 1.71 -1.46
N LYS A 56 3.65 0.79 -2.25
CA LYS A 56 2.73 1.12 -3.35
C LYS A 56 1.46 1.79 -2.85
N LEU A 57 0.91 1.31 -1.74
CA LEU A 57 -0.28 1.90 -1.13
C LEU A 57 -0.01 3.33 -0.66
N LYS A 58 1.11 3.56 0.04
CA LYS A 58 1.52 4.90 0.48
C LYS A 58 1.68 5.85 -0.70
N ILE A 59 2.35 5.40 -1.77
CA ILE A 59 2.53 6.20 -2.98
C ILE A 59 1.18 6.51 -3.63
N TYR A 60 0.32 5.52 -3.78
CA TYR A 60 -0.99 5.71 -4.38
C TYR A 60 -1.83 6.74 -3.61
N LYS A 61 -1.80 6.65 -2.27
CA LYS A 61 -2.49 7.63 -1.41
C LYS A 61 -1.88 9.03 -1.52
N SER A 62 -0.55 9.11 -1.67
CA SER A 62 0.15 10.40 -1.79
C SER A 62 -0.23 11.18 -3.05
N ILE A 63 -0.58 10.48 -4.12
CA ILE A 63 -0.93 11.12 -5.40
C ILE A 63 -2.11 12.06 -5.25
N GLN A 64 -3.11 11.67 -4.48
CA GLN A 64 -4.29 12.51 -4.23
C GLN A 64 -3.92 13.79 -3.47
N LEU A 65 -2.89 13.74 -2.63
CA LEU A 65 -2.44 14.89 -1.83
C LEU A 65 -1.57 15.86 -2.63
N LEU A 66 -0.88 15.37 -3.67
CA LEU A 66 0.00 16.19 -4.51
C LEU A 66 -0.76 17.22 -5.34
N GLY A 67 -2.04 17.02 -5.59
CA GLY A 67 -2.88 17.96 -6.31
C GLY A 67 -3.33 19.19 -5.49
N ASN A 68 -3.08 19.19 -4.20
CA ASN A 68 -3.39 20.28 -3.28
C ASN A 68 -2.17 21.16 -3.07
N ASP A 69 -2.34 22.34 -2.44
CA ASP A 69 -1.25 23.31 -2.20
C ASP A 69 -0.25 22.86 -1.12
N LYS A 70 -0.19 21.57 -0.82
CA LYS A 70 0.73 21.01 0.17
C LYS A 70 2.13 20.90 -0.42
N SER A 71 3.15 21.12 0.41
CA SER A 71 4.54 20.87 0.03
C SER A 71 4.78 19.36 -0.12
N ILE A 72 5.78 18.99 -0.90
CA ILE A 72 6.16 17.59 -1.09
C ILE A 72 6.56 16.96 0.24
N LEU A 73 7.24 17.72 1.11
CA LEU A 73 7.57 17.25 2.46
C LEU A 73 6.32 16.90 3.26
N ASN A 74 5.32 17.78 3.27
CA ASN A 74 4.07 17.54 4.00
C ASN A 74 3.32 16.32 3.43
N VAL A 75 3.30 16.17 2.11
CA VAL A 75 2.70 15.00 1.46
C VAL A 75 3.42 13.71 1.88
N SER A 76 4.74 13.71 1.92
CA SER A 76 5.51 12.53 2.34
C SER A 76 5.16 12.11 3.76
N ILE A 77 5.09 13.06 4.69
CA ILE A 77 4.75 12.80 6.08
C ILE A 77 3.30 12.31 6.19
N SER A 78 2.37 12.99 5.55
CA SER A 78 0.94 12.65 5.59
C SER A 78 0.65 11.28 4.97
N SER A 79 1.52 10.79 4.10
CA SER A 79 1.38 9.49 3.45
C SER A 79 2.08 8.35 4.22
N GLY A 80 2.72 8.66 5.33
CA GLY A 80 3.33 7.66 6.20
C GLY A 80 4.79 7.32 5.89
N PHE A 81 5.51 8.19 5.18
CA PHE A 81 6.94 8.01 4.93
C PHE A 81 7.78 8.66 6.03
N ASN A 82 8.85 7.99 6.43
CA ASN A 82 9.73 8.45 7.49
C ASN A 82 10.75 9.50 7.01
N SER A 83 11.02 9.55 5.71
CA SER A 83 11.93 10.54 5.13
C SER A 83 11.44 10.99 3.76
N LEU A 84 11.77 12.23 3.42
CA LEU A 84 11.50 12.80 2.10
C LEU A 84 12.28 12.04 1.01
N GLU A 85 13.52 11.66 1.31
CA GLU A 85 14.38 10.93 0.39
C GLU A 85 13.79 9.57 0.02
N TYR A 86 13.33 8.82 1.01
CA TYR A 86 12.70 7.51 0.78
C TYR A 86 11.39 7.66 -0.01
N TYR A 87 10.58 8.66 0.34
CA TYR A 87 9.37 8.97 -0.43
C TYR A 87 9.68 9.26 -1.89
N SER A 88 10.65 10.12 -2.15
CA SER A 88 11.02 10.50 -3.53
C SER A 88 11.56 9.32 -4.32
N GLU A 89 12.36 8.46 -3.67
CA GLU A 89 12.89 7.24 -4.26
C GLU A 89 11.77 6.26 -4.64
N MET A 90 10.84 6.00 -3.72
CA MET A 90 9.72 5.10 -3.97
C MET A 90 8.74 5.67 -4.99
N PHE A 91 8.49 6.97 -4.94
CA PHE A 91 7.64 7.64 -5.92
C PHE A 91 8.21 7.47 -7.33
N LYS A 92 9.50 7.77 -7.51
CA LYS A 92 10.18 7.59 -8.80
C LYS A 92 10.19 6.14 -9.26
N LYS A 93 10.38 5.21 -8.32
CA LYS A 93 10.37 3.77 -8.62
C LYS A 93 9.03 3.32 -9.21
N TYR A 94 7.92 3.74 -8.61
CA TYR A 94 6.60 3.24 -9.01
C TYR A 94 5.89 4.12 -10.04
N ILE A 95 6.16 5.41 -10.07
CA ILE A 95 5.52 6.35 -11.00
C ILE A 95 6.41 6.65 -12.22
N GLY A 96 7.74 6.57 -12.05
CA GLY A 96 8.71 6.77 -13.11
C GLY A 96 9.34 8.16 -13.13
N ILE A 97 8.80 9.12 -12.37
CA ILE A 97 9.31 10.48 -12.25
C ILE A 97 9.28 10.92 -10.79
N SER A 98 10.01 11.99 -10.47
CA SER A 98 10.00 12.54 -9.10
C SER A 98 8.66 13.19 -8.76
N PRO A 99 8.34 13.33 -7.46
CA PRO A 99 7.12 14.06 -7.05
C PRO A 99 7.06 15.50 -7.58
N SER A 100 8.21 16.20 -7.63
CA SER A 100 8.28 17.57 -8.16
C SER A 100 7.88 17.64 -9.62
N LYS A 101 8.39 16.70 -10.42
CA LYS A 101 8.03 16.61 -11.84
C LYS A 101 6.56 16.21 -12.02
N TYR A 102 6.06 15.36 -11.17
CA TYR A 102 4.65 14.95 -11.22
C TYR A 102 3.70 16.15 -11.01
N LYS A 103 4.05 17.08 -10.12
CA LYS A 103 3.25 18.29 -9.91
C LYS A 103 3.13 19.14 -11.17
N ASN A 104 4.13 19.08 -12.06
CA ASN A 104 4.16 19.82 -13.32
C ASN A 104 3.78 18.93 -14.50
N LEU A 105 2.83 18.04 -14.32
CA LEU A 105 2.47 16.97 -15.28
C LEU A 105 2.10 17.50 -16.67
N TYR A 106 1.55 18.72 -16.78
CA TYR A 106 1.12 19.29 -18.05
C TYR A 106 2.28 19.57 -19.02
N ASN A 107 3.49 19.72 -18.50
CA ASN A 107 4.68 20.02 -19.29
C ASN A 107 5.58 18.82 -19.52
N LEU A 108 5.13 17.58 -19.20
CA LEU A 108 5.96 16.39 -19.28
C LEU A 108 5.87 15.72 -20.65
N GLU A 109 7.05 15.36 -21.16
CA GLU A 109 7.18 14.57 -22.39
C GLU A 109 6.75 13.10 -22.17
N ASN A 110 6.76 12.63 -20.93
CA ASN A 110 6.55 11.22 -20.56
C ASN A 110 5.19 10.93 -19.90
N LYS A 111 4.15 11.66 -20.30
CA LYS A 111 2.79 11.49 -19.71
C LYS A 111 2.27 10.07 -19.86
N GLU A 112 2.51 9.45 -21.02
CA GLU A 112 2.00 8.09 -21.29
C GLU A 112 2.60 7.06 -20.32
N MET A 113 3.92 7.15 -20.06
CA MET A 113 4.58 6.28 -19.09
C MET A 113 3.98 6.44 -17.69
N VAL A 114 3.76 7.69 -17.27
CA VAL A 114 3.17 7.98 -15.95
C VAL A 114 1.77 7.41 -15.85
N ILE A 115 0.94 7.60 -16.87
CA ILE A 115 -0.42 7.06 -16.92
C ILE A 115 -0.40 5.53 -16.84
N ASN A 116 0.50 4.88 -17.55
CA ASN A 116 0.63 3.43 -17.52
C ASN A 116 1.01 2.94 -16.13
N ASN A 117 1.94 3.62 -15.45
CA ASN A 117 2.35 3.28 -14.10
C ASN A 117 1.21 3.49 -13.09
N LEU A 118 0.46 4.57 -13.22
CA LEU A 118 -0.74 4.81 -12.40
C LEU A 118 -1.78 3.71 -12.61
N ASN A 119 -2.00 3.29 -13.84
CA ASN A 119 -2.93 2.23 -14.16
C ASN A 119 -2.49 0.89 -13.56
N ASN A 120 -1.19 0.63 -13.51
CA ASN A 120 -0.65 -0.58 -12.85
C ASN A 120 -0.98 -0.57 -11.35
N LEU A 121 -0.83 0.57 -10.68
CA LEU A 121 -1.21 0.69 -9.28
C LEU A 121 -2.72 0.52 -9.09
N ARG A 122 -3.54 1.14 -9.93
CA ARG A 122 -4.99 1.00 -9.88
C ARG A 122 -5.43 -0.46 -10.04
N ARG A 123 -4.82 -1.19 -10.95
CA ARG A 123 -5.11 -2.61 -11.16
C ARG A 123 -4.80 -3.44 -9.94
N LEU A 124 -3.67 -3.15 -9.27
CA LEU A 124 -3.33 -3.84 -8.04
C LEU A 124 -4.40 -3.61 -6.96
N PHE A 125 -4.78 -2.36 -6.72
CA PHE A 125 -5.75 -2.04 -5.66
C PHE A 125 -7.16 -2.49 -6.02
N GLN A 126 -7.53 -2.48 -7.30
CA GLN A 126 -8.77 -3.08 -7.76
C GLN A 126 -8.79 -4.60 -7.55
N TYR A 127 -7.67 -5.26 -7.83
CA TYR A 127 -7.52 -6.69 -7.54
C TYR A 127 -7.70 -6.97 -6.04
N VAL A 128 -7.08 -6.14 -5.19
CA VAL A 128 -7.20 -6.28 -3.74
C VAL A 128 -8.66 -6.06 -3.29
N ASP A 129 -9.33 -5.04 -3.81
CA ASP A 129 -10.74 -4.79 -3.49
C ASP A 129 -11.61 -5.98 -3.89
N ASN A 130 -11.39 -6.56 -5.06
CA ASN A 130 -12.11 -7.74 -5.52
C ASN A 130 -11.78 -8.97 -4.66
N TYR A 131 -10.53 -9.12 -4.26
CA TYR A 131 -10.09 -10.20 -3.38
C TYR A 131 -10.80 -10.12 -2.02
N LEU A 132 -10.88 -8.92 -1.45
CA LEU A 132 -11.55 -8.68 -0.18
C LEU A 132 -13.07 -8.89 -0.29
N SER A 133 -13.68 -8.50 -1.40
CA SER A 133 -15.13 -8.62 -1.61
C SER A 133 -15.61 -10.06 -1.77
N ARG A 134 -14.73 -10.98 -2.16
CA ARG A 134 -15.05 -12.41 -2.28
C ARG A 134 -15.15 -13.11 -0.94
N ARG A 135 -14.76 -12.44 0.13
CA ARG A 135 -14.82 -13.00 1.45
C ARG A 135 -16.26 -13.04 1.93
N GLU A 136 -16.73 -14.22 2.34
CA GLU A 136 -18.03 -14.35 2.98
C GLU A 136 -18.04 -13.59 4.30
N PRO A 137 -19.15 -12.93 4.65
CA PRO A 137 -19.28 -12.28 5.94
C PRO A 137 -19.24 -13.34 7.04
N LYS A 138 -18.13 -13.38 7.77
CA LYS A 138 -17.93 -14.26 8.92
C LYS A 138 -17.80 -13.43 10.17
N GLN A 139 -18.01 -14.07 11.32
CA GLN A 139 -17.71 -13.43 12.60
C GLN A 139 -16.25 -13.01 12.64
N LEU A 140 -16.01 -11.74 13.00
CA LEU A 140 -14.66 -11.20 13.06
C LEU A 140 -13.83 -11.93 14.11
N PRO A 141 -12.61 -12.37 13.77
CA PRO A 141 -11.67 -12.87 14.76
C PRO A 141 -11.37 -11.84 15.84
N ILE A 142 -10.93 -12.31 17.01
CA ILE A 142 -10.65 -11.44 18.17
C ILE A 142 -9.65 -10.33 17.81
N TYR A 143 -8.56 -10.66 17.11
CA TYR A 143 -7.56 -9.67 16.73
C TYR A 143 -8.12 -8.61 15.77
N ARG A 144 -9.12 -8.94 14.94
CA ARG A 144 -9.78 -7.97 14.08
C ARG A 144 -10.69 -7.04 14.84
N ARG A 145 -11.34 -7.54 15.88
CA ARG A 145 -12.22 -6.71 16.73
C ARG A 145 -11.44 -5.58 17.40
N SER A 146 -10.18 -5.81 17.77
CA SER A 146 -9.34 -4.78 18.36
C SER A 146 -8.95 -3.68 17.37
N ILE A 147 -8.88 -3.97 16.07
CA ILE A 147 -8.58 -3.00 15.02
C ILE A 147 -9.72 -1.98 14.84
N PHE A 148 -10.97 -2.43 15.01
CA PHE A 148 -12.16 -1.62 14.75
C PHE A 148 -12.74 -0.97 15.99
N LYS A 149 -12.10 -1.12 17.11
CA LYS A 149 -12.42 -0.39 18.33
C LYS A 149 -11.59 0.90 18.39
#